data_ac32a54adad97099c84b813397130b34
#
_entry.id   ac32a54adad97099c84b813397130b34
#
_cell.length_a   1.000
_cell.length_b   1.000
_cell.length_c   1.000
_cell.angle_alpha   90.00
_cell.angle_beta   90.00
_cell.angle_gamma   90.00
#
_symmetry.space_group_name_H-M   'P 1'
#
loop_
_entity.id
_entity.type
_entity.pdbx_description
1 polymer ?
#
loop_
_entity_poly.entity_id
_entity_poly.type
_entity_poly.pdbx_seq_one_letter_code
_entity_poly.pdbx_strand_id
1 'polypeptide(L)'
;MTSQALRPDGARVRIGVVGCGVMGRNHARVLSEIAAADLVGIADPDLAVAEPIATQLGTQAVGDIEALIAMGSEALVIAAPTHLHHALATTAIERGVHVLIEKPIASNPEEGRDLVQKAARAGVTLMVGHVERFNQAVQTVKEAIRNEDILSIAITRVGPFPPRMSNVGVVIDLAVHDIDLIRWLTESDIVEVQPQLSNAVAEREDIALLQFRTASGVLAHINTNWLTPFKARHIHVATRDKYVIGDLITRQVTECSGYRPDGSYSMRHLPVGHTEPLRLELNSFLKALTSDATPGVTGDEGVISLDIAMRCLAGSSANAPAVADFAAAKARKVR
;
A
#
# COMPACT_ATOMS: atom_id res chain seq x y z
N MET A 1 -14.83 19.57 3.83
CA MET A 1 -13.64 20.46 3.68
C MET A 1 -12.58 19.93 4.63
N THR A 2 -11.63 19.15 4.13
CA THR A 2 -10.49 18.69 4.94
C THR A 2 -9.59 19.89 5.20
N SER A 3 -9.49 20.31 6.47
CA SER A 3 -8.56 21.35 6.92
C SER A 3 -7.15 20.92 6.49
N GLN A 4 -6.54 21.69 5.59
CA GLN A 4 -5.14 21.51 5.24
C GLN A 4 -4.32 21.83 6.48
N ALA A 5 -3.44 20.91 6.88
CA ALA A 5 -2.56 21.06 8.04
C ALA A 5 -1.43 22.03 7.69
N LEU A 6 -1.71 23.33 7.73
CA LEU A 6 -0.68 24.35 7.73
C LEU A 6 -0.08 24.42 9.12
N ARG A 7 1.22 24.66 9.22
CA ARG A 7 1.89 25.02 10.49
C ARG A 7 1.23 26.27 11.09
N PRO A 8 1.32 26.49 12.40
CA PRO A 8 0.77 27.68 13.05
C PRO A 8 1.31 29.01 12.47
N ASP A 9 2.53 28.98 11.93
CA ASP A 9 3.19 30.11 11.25
C ASP A 9 2.87 30.22 9.75
N GLY A 10 2.05 29.31 9.21
CA GLY A 10 1.72 29.24 7.78
C GLY A 10 2.85 28.70 6.89
N ALA A 11 3.98 28.24 7.45
CA ALA A 11 5.07 27.69 6.68
C ALA A 11 4.70 26.34 6.04
N ARG A 12 5.16 26.13 4.79
CA ARG A 12 5.02 24.85 4.10
C ARG A 12 6.10 23.89 4.58
N VAL A 13 5.80 22.59 4.55
CA VAL A 13 6.79 21.54 4.77
C VAL A 13 7.67 21.41 3.54
N ARG A 14 8.96 21.57 3.68
CA ARG A 14 9.93 21.37 2.61
C ARG A 14 10.18 19.89 2.39
N ILE A 15 9.69 19.35 1.28
CA ILE A 15 9.68 17.92 1.02
C ILE A 15 10.31 17.60 -0.34
N GLY A 16 11.13 16.54 -0.38
CA GLY A 16 11.72 15.99 -1.60
C GLY A 16 11.18 14.61 -1.93
N VAL A 17 11.37 14.18 -3.17
CA VAL A 17 11.02 12.83 -3.62
C VAL A 17 12.26 12.13 -4.15
N VAL A 18 12.53 10.91 -3.66
CA VAL A 18 13.65 10.06 -4.08
C VAL A 18 13.13 8.92 -4.94
N GLY A 19 13.60 8.82 -6.19
CA GLY A 19 13.16 7.88 -7.20
C GLY A 19 12.13 8.48 -8.15
N CYS A 20 12.39 8.41 -9.45
CA CYS A 20 11.55 8.96 -10.54
C CYS A 20 10.79 7.86 -11.32
N GLY A 21 10.56 6.70 -10.68
CA GLY A 21 9.68 5.66 -11.19
C GLY A 21 8.20 6.09 -11.23
N VAL A 22 7.30 5.14 -11.48
CA VAL A 22 5.86 5.42 -11.57
C VAL A 22 5.33 6.07 -10.29
N MET A 23 5.66 5.52 -9.11
CA MET A 23 5.18 6.06 -7.84
C MET A 23 5.84 7.41 -7.50
N GLY A 24 7.16 7.54 -7.70
CA GLY A 24 7.84 8.80 -7.44
C GLY A 24 7.29 9.97 -8.27
N ARG A 25 6.99 9.75 -9.55
CA ARG A 25 6.32 10.76 -10.40
C ARG A 25 4.95 11.16 -9.87
N ASN A 26 4.16 10.18 -9.42
CA ASN A 26 2.84 10.44 -8.85
C ASN A 26 2.95 11.22 -7.53
N HIS A 27 3.87 10.85 -6.64
CA HIS A 27 4.13 11.59 -5.40
C HIS A 27 4.56 13.03 -5.68
N ALA A 28 5.53 13.24 -6.57
CA ALA A 28 6.01 14.58 -6.94
C ALA A 28 4.89 15.45 -7.51
N ARG A 29 4.06 14.90 -8.43
CA ARG A 29 2.88 15.59 -8.98
C ARG A 29 1.91 16.00 -7.87
N VAL A 30 1.53 15.06 -7.00
CA VAL A 30 0.53 15.35 -5.96
C VAL A 30 1.08 16.34 -4.94
N LEU A 31 2.37 16.24 -4.55
CA LEU A 31 3.02 17.19 -3.65
C LEU A 31 3.05 18.61 -4.23
N SER A 32 3.32 18.77 -5.54
CA SER A 32 3.30 20.08 -6.18
C SER A 32 1.94 20.77 -6.16
N GLU A 33 0.86 20.01 -5.96
CA GLU A 33 -0.51 20.50 -5.90
C GLU A 33 -1.03 20.71 -4.46
N ILE A 34 -0.29 20.25 -3.42
CA ILE A 34 -0.69 20.39 -2.01
C ILE A 34 -0.16 21.71 -1.46
N ALA A 35 -1.06 22.59 -1.02
CA ALA A 35 -0.69 23.91 -0.54
C ALA A 35 0.21 23.90 0.71
N ALA A 36 0.14 22.85 1.53
CA ALA A 36 0.96 22.68 2.74
C ALA A 36 2.37 22.14 2.46
N ALA A 37 2.67 21.72 1.22
CA ALA A 37 3.96 21.20 0.79
C ALA A 37 4.74 22.22 -0.06
N ASP A 38 6.05 22.24 0.13
CA ASP A 38 7.02 22.90 -0.76
C ASP A 38 7.91 21.81 -1.37
N LEU A 39 7.62 21.40 -2.62
CA LEU A 39 8.39 20.38 -3.32
C LEU A 39 9.75 20.96 -3.73
N VAL A 40 10.77 20.78 -2.89
CA VAL A 40 12.08 21.39 -3.08
C VAL A 40 12.90 20.75 -4.20
N GLY A 41 12.66 19.46 -4.49
CA GLY A 41 13.35 18.76 -5.56
C GLY A 41 12.94 17.29 -5.68
N ILE A 42 13.46 16.66 -6.74
CA ILE A 42 13.36 15.23 -6.98
C ILE A 42 14.75 14.66 -7.25
N ALA A 43 15.05 13.49 -6.69
CA ALA A 43 16.34 12.83 -6.85
C ALA A 43 16.20 11.52 -7.62
N ASP A 44 17.03 11.34 -8.63
CA ASP A 44 17.22 10.07 -9.32
C ASP A 44 18.65 10.04 -9.87
N PRO A 45 19.38 8.92 -9.75
CA PRO A 45 20.73 8.81 -10.32
C PRO A 45 20.72 9.01 -11.86
N ASP A 46 19.60 8.75 -12.52
CA ASP A 46 19.39 9.08 -13.94
C ASP A 46 18.74 10.46 -14.07
N LEU A 47 19.56 11.50 -14.17
CA LEU A 47 19.11 12.87 -14.37
C LEU A 47 18.29 13.07 -15.66
N ALA A 48 18.53 12.24 -16.68
CA ALA A 48 17.72 12.32 -17.91
C ALA A 48 16.26 11.91 -17.67
N VAL A 49 15.99 11.14 -16.63
CA VAL A 49 14.63 10.79 -16.18
C VAL A 49 14.06 11.87 -15.25
N ALA A 50 14.91 12.44 -14.37
CA ALA A 50 14.47 13.39 -13.34
C ALA A 50 14.21 14.81 -13.89
N GLU A 51 15.09 15.34 -14.76
CA GLU A 51 15.02 16.70 -15.26
C GLU A 51 13.71 17.09 -15.97
N PRO A 52 13.14 16.25 -16.87
CA PRO A 52 11.86 16.58 -17.51
C PRO A 52 10.71 16.67 -16.49
N ILE A 53 10.72 15.83 -15.46
CA ILE A 53 9.70 15.83 -14.40
C ILE A 53 9.84 17.07 -13.53
N ALA A 54 11.07 17.39 -13.11
CA ALA A 54 11.36 18.56 -12.30
C ALA A 54 10.96 19.85 -13.03
N THR A 55 11.31 19.97 -14.31
CA THR A 55 10.94 21.11 -15.17
C THR A 55 9.42 21.27 -15.25
N GLN A 56 8.70 20.17 -15.49
CA GLN A 56 7.23 20.17 -15.55
C GLN A 56 6.58 20.63 -14.26
N LEU A 57 7.16 20.27 -13.11
CA LEU A 57 6.61 20.55 -11.78
C LEU A 57 7.16 21.86 -11.18
N GLY A 58 8.05 22.56 -11.86
CA GLY A 58 8.66 23.80 -11.39
C GLY A 58 9.58 23.59 -10.17
N THR A 59 10.28 22.46 -10.10
CA THR A 59 11.22 22.11 -9.04
C THR A 59 12.60 21.74 -9.61
N GLN A 60 13.52 21.27 -8.78
CA GLN A 60 14.89 20.93 -9.16
C GLN A 60 15.08 19.41 -9.26
N ALA A 61 15.88 18.95 -10.22
CA ALA A 61 16.37 17.58 -10.30
C ALA A 61 17.79 17.51 -9.73
N VAL A 62 18.04 16.48 -8.92
CA VAL A 62 19.36 16.20 -8.34
C VAL A 62 19.69 14.69 -8.46
N GLY A 63 20.98 14.33 -8.35
CA GLY A 63 21.43 12.97 -8.58
C GLY A 63 21.23 12.01 -7.41
N ASP A 64 21.09 12.53 -6.19
CA ASP A 64 21.06 11.71 -4.98
C ASP A 64 20.27 12.35 -3.84
N ILE A 65 20.11 11.57 -2.76
CA ILE A 65 19.37 11.97 -1.56
C ILE A 65 20.12 13.04 -0.75
N GLU A 66 21.43 13.01 -0.73
CA GLU A 66 22.26 13.97 0.00
C GLU A 66 22.07 15.37 -0.55
N ALA A 67 21.97 15.51 -1.88
CA ALA A 67 21.68 16.78 -2.51
C ALA A 67 20.29 17.33 -2.11
N LEU A 68 19.25 16.47 -2.04
CA LEU A 68 17.93 16.89 -1.53
C LEU A 68 17.99 17.35 -0.07
N ILE A 69 18.74 16.65 0.77
CA ILE A 69 18.93 17.02 2.17
C ILE A 69 19.67 18.37 2.27
N ALA A 70 20.71 18.55 1.46
CA ALA A 70 21.48 19.80 1.41
C ALA A 70 20.62 21.00 0.93
N MET A 71 19.58 20.76 0.12
CA MET A 71 18.60 21.76 -0.26
C MET A 71 17.64 22.14 0.88
N GLY A 72 17.80 21.53 2.07
CA GLY A 72 16.98 21.81 3.25
C GLY A 72 15.64 21.09 3.26
N SER A 73 15.57 19.87 2.74
CA SER A 73 14.41 19.00 2.90
C SER A 73 14.20 18.66 4.37
N GLU A 74 12.99 18.90 4.87
CA GLU A 74 12.55 18.51 6.23
C GLU A 74 11.96 17.09 6.20
N ALA A 75 11.46 16.68 5.04
CA ALA A 75 10.87 15.37 4.82
C ALA A 75 11.21 14.84 3.42
N LEU A 76 11.24 13.52 3.29
CA LEU A 76 11.45 12.83 2.01
C LEU A 76 10.39 11.75 1.79
N VAL A 77 9.94 11.63 0.54
CA VAL A 77 9.22 10.46 0.05
C VAL A 77 10.23 9.55 -0.67
N ILE A 78 10.39 8.32 -0.20
CA ILE A 78 11.29 7.33 -0.78
C ILE A 78 10.47 6.37 -1.63
N ALA A 79 10.54 6.55 -2.95
CA ALA A 79 9.84 5.77 -3.97
C ALA A 79 10.84 5.09 -4.96
N ALA A 80 11.99 4.75 -4.45
CA ALA A 80 13.05 4.00 -5.13
C ALA A 80 12.74 2.49 -5.18
N PRO A 81 13.52 1.65 -5.86
CA PRO A 81 13.41 0.21 -5.75
C PRO A 81 13.58 -0.28 -4.31
N THR A 82 12.78 -1.29 -3.91
CA THR A 82 12.68 -1.77 -2.51
C THR A 82 14.02 -2.07 -1.83
N HIS A 83 14.97 -2.65 -2.57
CA HIS A 83 16.29 -3.00 -2.03
C HIS A 83 17.14 -1.78 -1.63
N LEU A 84 16.75 -0.59 -2.04
CA LEU A 84 17.39 0.68 -1.67
C LEU A 84 16.69 1.38 -0.50
N HIS A 85 15.48 0.97 -0.12
CA HIS A 85 14.67 1.65 0.90
C HIS A 85 15.43 1.80 2.22
N HIS A 86 16.03 0.71 2.71
CA HIS A 86 16.75 0.70 3.98
C HIS A 86 17.92 1.71 3.98
N ALA A 87 18.77 1.68 2.96
CA ALA A 87 19.93 2.57 2.88
C ALA A 87 19.51 4.05 2.76
N LEU A 88 18.58 4.35 1.85
CA LEU A 88 18.09 5.71 1.63
C LEU A 88 17.37 6.28 2.86
N ALA A 89 16.50 5.48 3.48
CA ALA A 89 15.79 5.89 4.69
C ALA A 89 16.75 6.09 5.87
N THR A 90 17.76 5.23 6.04
CA THR A 90 18.80 5.40 7.06
C THR A 90 19.51 6.73 6.89
N THR A 91 19.95 7.06 5.66
CA THR A 91 20.61 8.35 5.36
C THR A 91 19.72 9.54 5.76
N ALA A 92 18.44 9.52 5.42
CA ALA A 92 17.51 10.60 5.80
C ALA A 92 17.31 10.70 7.32
N ILE A 93 17.02 9.57 7.97
CA ILE A 93 16.76 9.50 9.42
C ILE A 93 17.94 9.98 10.24
N GLU A 94 19.18 9.59 9.89
CA GLU A 94 20.41 9.99 10.57
C GLU A 94 20.71 11.48 10.43
N ARG A 95 20.10 12.15 9.44
CA ARG A 95 20.16 13.61 9.25
C ARG A 95 18.98 14.35 9.86
N GLY A 96 18.11 13.64 10.61
CA GLY A 96 16.92 14.23 11.24
C GLY A 96 15.78 14.55 10.27
N VAL A 97 15.75 13.91 9.09
CA VAL A 97 14.75 14.14 8.06
C VAL A 97 13.63 13.09 8.19
N HIS A 98 12.38 13.54 8.22
CA HIS A 98 11.20 12.68 8.27
C HIS A 98 11.03 11.89 6.96
N VAL A 99 10.49 10.68 7.02
CA VAL A 99 10.39 9.82 5.83
C VAL A 99 9.00 9.20 5.64
N LEU A 100 8.50 9.25 4.41
CA LEU A 100 7.48 8.36 3.90
C LEU A 100 8.16 7.37 2.96
N ILE A 101 8.06 6.07 3.26
CA ILE A 101 8.70 5.02 2.47
C ILE A 101 7.61 4.25 1.74
N GLU A 102 7.74 4.09 0.42
CA GLU A 102 6.84 3.24 -0.35
C GLU A 102 6.86 1.79 0.14
N LYS A 103 5.73 1.11 -0.05
CA LYS A 103 5.62 -0.32 0.29
C LYS A 103 6.47 -1.19 -0.67
N PRO A 104 6.98 -2.31 -0.16
CA PRO A 104 7.14 -2.65 1.25
C PRO A 104 8.19 -1.75 1.91
N ILE A 105 8.12 -1.59 3.23
CA ILE A 105 9.01 -0.69 3.99
C ILE A 105 10.50 -0.96 3.72
N ALA A 106 10.87 -2.23 3.52
CA ALA A 106 12.24 -2.69 3.26
C ALA A 106 12.21 -4.05 2.53
N SER A 107 13.39 -4.62 2.25
CA SER A 107 13.52 -5.93 1.60
C SER A 107 13.13 -7.11 2.50
N ASN A 108 13.24 -6.93 3.82
CA ASN A 108 12.92 -7.92 4.85
C ASN A 108 12.48 -7.25 6.15
N PRO A 109 11.81 -7.99 7.06
CA PRO A 109 11.31 -7.43 8.32
C PRO A 109 12.41 -6.91 9.26
N GLU A 110 13.62 -7.46 9.21
CA GLU A 110 14.77 -7.06 10.04
C GLU A 110 15.20 -5.63 9.68
N GLU A 111 15.38 -5.33 8.40
CA GLU A 111 15.66 -3.99 7.90
C GLU A 111 14.54 -3.00 8.27
N GLY A 112 13.28 -3.44 8.15
CA GLY A 112 12.14 -2.62 8.54
C GLY A 112 12.15 -2.26 10.04
N ARG A 113 12.44 -3.24 10.92
CA ARG A 113 12.57 -3.01 12.38
C ARG A 113 13.72 -2.07 12.71
N ASP A 114 14.86 -2.19 12.01
CA ASP A 114 16.00 -1.28 12.17
C ASP A 114 15.62 0.16 11.83
N LEU A 115 14.90 0.38 10.72
CA LEU A 115 14.40 1.72 10.35
C LEU A 115 13.47 2.30 11.39
N VAL A 116 12.53 1.51 11.92
CA VAL A 116 11.60 1.95 12.99
C VAL A 116 12.37 2.39 14.23
N GLN A 117 13.37 1.58 14.65
CA GLN A 117 14.20 1.92 15.81
C GLN A 117 15.05 3.17 15.59
N LYS A 118 15.64 3.32 14.40
CA LYS A 118 16.41 4.51 14.04
C LYS A 118 15.53 5.77 14.05
N ALA A 119 14.34 5.70 13.44
CA ALA A 119 13.39 6.81 13.41
C ALA A 119 12.98 7.24 14.83
N ALA A 120 12.67 6.27 15.69
CA ALA A 120 12.32 6.54 17.09
C ALA A 120 13.47 7.20 17.87
N ARG A 121 14.71 6.73 17.68
CA ARG A 121 15.89 7.32 18.33
C ARG A 121 16.22 8.75 17.85
N ALA A 122 15.99 9.00 16.55
CA ALA A 122 16.21 10.30 15.94
C ALA A 122 15.05 11.28 16.18
N GLY A 123 13.92 10.83 16.73
CA GLY A 123 12.72 11.64 16.91
C GLY A 123 12.08 12.08 15.61
N VAL A 124 12.25 11.31 14.52
CA VAL A 124 11.67 11.61 13.21
C VAL A 124 10.45 10.74 12.93
N THR A 125 9.51 11.27 12.18
CA THR A 125 8.33 10.54 11.71
C THR A 125 8.72 9.60 10.59
N LEU A 126 8.33 8.34 10.71
CA LEU A 126 8.39 7.34 9.66
C LEU A 126 6.96 6.87 9.34
N MET A 127 6.54 7.01 8.09
CA MET A 127 5.26 6.51 7.57
C MET A 127 5.50 5.55 6.41
N VAL A 128 4.64 4.55 6.24
CA VAL A 128 4.74 3.59 5.13
C VAL A 128 3.62 3.83 4.12
N GLY A 129 3.95 3.76 2.83
CA GLY A 129 3.07 4.06 1.70
C GLY A 129 2.03 2.95 1.41
N HIS A 130 1.22 2.55 2.38
CA HIS A 130 0.06 1.69 2.15
C HIS A 130 -1.15 2.51 1.67
N VAL A 131 -1.05 3.02 0.46
CA VAL A 131 -2.01 3.97 -0.14
C VAL A 131 -3.46 3.47 -0.15
N GLU A 132 -3.68 2.16 -0.15
CA GLU A 132 -5.04 1.58 -0.17
C GLU A 132 -5.84 1.86 1.11
N ARG A 133 -5.22 2.15 2.27
CA ARG A 133 -5.93 2.65 3.45
C ARG A 133 -6.61 4.01 3.20
N PHE A 134 -6.11 4.77 2.24
CA PHE A 134 -6.61 6.09 1.85
C PHE A 134 -7.57 6.04 0.67
N ASN A 135 -7.83 4.85 0.12
CA ASN A 135 -8.88 4.65 -0.87
C ASN A 135 -10.24 4.89 -0.21
N GLN A 136 -11.00 5.85 -0.73
CA GLN A 136 -12.25 6.27 -0.08
C GLN A 136 -13.33 5.19 -0.07
N ALA A 137 -13.31 4.22 -1.01
CA ALA A 137 -14.16 3.04 -0.90
C ALA A 137 -13.78 2.17 0.31
N VAL A 138 -12.48 1.99 0.58
CA VAL A 138 -11.98 1.27 1.77
C VAL A 138 -12.35 2.01 3.05
N GLN A 139 -12.22 3.33 3.06
CA GLN A 139 -12.65 4.18 4.19
C GLN A 139 -14.15 4.03 4.45
N THR A 140 -14.97 4.03 3.39
CA THR A 140 -16.42 3.84 3.48
C THR A 140 -16.77 2.43 3.98
N VAL A 141 -16.05 1.39 3.54
CA VAL A 141 -16.21 0.03 4.07
C VAL A 141 -15.89 0.01 5.56
N LYS A 142 -14.76 0.59 5.99
CA LYS A 142 -14.40 0.65 7.43
C LYS A 142 -15.45 1.35 8.26
N GLU A 143 -15.99 2.46 7.75
CA GLU A 143 -17.06 3.18 8.45
C GLU A 143 -18.35 2.36 8.55
N ALA A 144 -18.72 1.64 7.47
CA ALA A 144 -19.92 0.81 7.43
C ALA A 144 -19.88 -0.37 8.41
N ILE A 145 -18.66 -0.87 8.71
CA ILE A 145 -18.44 -1.98 9.65
C ILE A 145 -17.99 -1.53 11.04
N ARG A 146 -18.01 -0.22 11.31
CA ARG A 146 -17.63 0.31 12.61
C ARG A 146 -18.56 -0.25 13.70
N ASN A 147 -17.95 -0.81 14.76
CA ASN A 147 -18.64 -1.45 15.88
C ASN A 147 -19.48 -2.68 15.50
N GLU A 148 -19.25 -3.26 14.31
CA GLU A 148 -19.90 -4.49 13.90
C GLU A 148 -19.07 -5.71 14.33
N ASP A 149 -19.76 -6.83 14.57
CA ASP A 149 -19.13 -8.13 14.83
C ASP A 149 -18.72 -8.75 13.49
N ILE A 150 -17.47 -8.49 13.08
CA ILE A 150 -16.94 -8.95 11.80
C ILE A 150 -16.69 -10.47 11.86
N LEU A 151 -17.26 -11.20 10.92
CA LEU A 151 -17.15 -12.65 10.82
C LEU A 151 -16.10 -13.06 9.77
N SER A 152 -16.15 -12.41 8.61
CA SER A 152 -15.17 -12.71 7.55
C SER A 152 -14.88 -11.53 6.63
N ILE A 153 -13.68 -11.55 6.02
CA ILE A 153 -13.25 -10.62 4.97
C ILE A 153 -12.72 -11.41 3.77
N ALA A 154 -13.21 -11.05 2.58
CA ALA A 154 -12.72 -11.57 1.32
C ALA A 154 -12.20 -10.44 0.45
N ILE A 155 -10.93 -10.52 0.01
CA ILE A 155 -10.34 -9.53 -0.89
C ILE A 155 -9.94 -10.21 -2.20
N THR A 156 -10.31 -9.60 -3.31
CA THR A 156 -9.88 -9.99 -4.65
C THR A 156 -9.10 -8.85 -5.28
N ARG A 157 -7.86 -9.11 -5.68
CA ARG A 157 -7.00 -8.16 -6.38
C ARG A 157 -6.31 -8.84 -7.54
N VAL A 158 -6.88 -8.71 -8.73
CA VAL A 158 -6.41 -9.39 -9.93
C VAL A 158 -6.19 -8.40 -11.07
N GLY A 159 -5.32 -8.76 -12.00
CA GLY A 159 -5.02 -7.89 -13.15
C GLY A 159 -4.16 -8.57 -14.22
N PRO A 160 -3.86 -7.87 -15.31
CA PRO A 160 -2.94 -8.35 -16.32
C PRO A 160 -1.50 -8.35 -15.79
N PHE A 161 -0.68 -9.25 -16.36
CA PHE A 161 0.74 -9.34 -16.04
C PHE A 161 1.46 -8.01 -16.34
N PRO A 162 2.15 -7.41 -15.36
CA PRO A 162 2.87 -6.15 -15.60
C PRO A 162 4.21 -6.44 -16.31
N PRO A 163 4.45 -5.93 -17.53
CA PRO A 163 5.62 -6.30 -18.34
C PRO A 163 6.99 -5.99 -17.72
N ARG A 164 7.02 -5.20 -16.65
CA ARG A 164 8.26 -4.72 -15.99
C ARG A 164 8.59 -5.40 -14.67
N MET A 165 7.76 -6.36 -14.23
CA MET A 165 7.88 -6.99 -12.92
C MET A 165 8.50 -8.38 -13.08
N SER A 166 9.84 -8.47 -13.05
CA SER A 166 10.55 -9.75 -13.00
C SER A 166 11.07 -10.12 -11.62
N ASN A 167 11.14 -9.17 -10.67
CA ASN A 167 11.91 -9.31 -9.45
C ASN A 167 11.07 -9.67 -8.22
N VAL A 168 9.77 -9.44 -8.24
CA VAL A 168 8.85 -9.69 -7.12
C VAL A 168 7.61 -10.43 -7.62
N GLY A 169 6.99 -11.24 -6.73
CA GLY A 169 5.74 -11.91 -7.03
C GLY A 169 4.53 -11.13 -6.54
N VAL A 170 3.32 -11.70 -6.78
CA VAL A 170 2.04 -11.05 -6.42
C VAL A 170 1.86 -10.87 -4.92
N VAL A 171 2.54 -11.66 -4.08
CA VAL A 171 2.42 -11.53 -2.62
C VAL A 171 3.01 -10.20 -2.16
N ILE A 172 4.23 -9.88 -2.59
CA ILE A 172 4.92 -8.64 -2.21
C ILE A 172 4.38 -7.43 -2.99
N ASP A 173 4.00 -7.61 -4.25
CA ASP A 173 3.49 -6.47 -5.03
C ASP A 173 2.04 -6.13 -4.71
N LEU A 174 1.16 -7.12 -4.61
CA LEU A 174 -0.28 -6.92 -4.47
C LEU A 174 -0.80 -7.28 -3.09
N ALA A 175 -0.55 -8.52 -2.61
CA ALA A 175 -1.18 -9.02 -1.39
C ALA A 175 -0.73 -8.27 -0.12
N VAL A 176 0.46 -7.67 -0.09
CA VAL A 176 0.93 -6.89 1.06
C VAL A 176 -0.01 -5.73 1.41
N HIS A 177 -0.65 -5.11 0.40
CA HIS A 177 -1.69 -4.10 0.64
C HIS A 177 -2.93 -4.68 1.30
N ASP A 178 -3.35 -5.86 0.85
CA ASP A 178 -4.58 -6.51 1.31
C ASP A 178 -4.39 -7.13 2.70
N ILE A 179 -3.18 -7.61 3.01
CA ILE A 179 -2.77 -8.03 4.36
C ILE A 179 -2.88 -6.85 5.33
N ASP A 180 -2.37 -5.70 4.93
CA ASP A 180 -2.48 -4.47 5.70
C ASP A 180 -3.95 -4.06 5.91
N LEU A 181 -4.78 -4.12 4.86
CA LEU A 181 -6.20 -3.81 4.94
C LEU A 181 -6.96 -4.75 5.88
N ILE A 182 -6.68 -6.07 5.85
CA ILE A 182 -7.33 -7.03 6.77
C ILE A 182 -7.04 -6.63 8.21
N ARG A 183 -5.78 -6.37 8.58
CA ARG A 183 -5.40 -5.94 9.92
C ARG A 183 -6.08 -4.63 10.33
N TRP A 184 -6.04 -3.66 9.43
CA TRP A 184 -6.61 -2.33 9.68
C TRP A 184 -8.14 -2.35 9.79
N LEU A 185 -8.85 -3.13 8.96
CA LEU A 185 -10.31 -3.24 8.99
C LEU A 185 -10.80 -3.99 10.25
N THR A 186 -10.10 -5.06 10.64
CA THR A 186 -10.45 -5.88 11.80
C THR A 186 -9.90 -5.34 13.13
N GLU A 187 -8.97 -4.36 13.08
CA GLU A 187 -8.22 -3.87 14.25
C GLU A 187 -7.59 -5.02 15.05
N SER A 188 -7.15 -6.08 14.34
CA SER A 188 -6.66 -7.31 14.94
C SER A 188 -5.50 -7.90 14.14
N ASP A 189 -4.51 -8.45 14.84
CA ASP A 189 -3.37 -9.09 14.21
C ASP A 189 -3.73 -10.42 13.56
N ILE A 190 -3.04 -10.75 12.45
CA ILE A 190 -3.14 -12.04 11.78
C ILE A 190 -2.25 -13.04 12.52
N VAL A 191 -2.85 -14.11 13.06
CA VAL A 191 -2.16 -15.13 13.85
C VAL A 191 -1.90 -16.42 13.06
N GLU A 192 -2.77 -16.76 12.10
CA GLU A 192 -2.62 -17.94 11.25
C GLU A 192 -2.54 -17.53 9.78
N VAL A 193 -1.68 -18.21 9.03
CA VAL A 193 -1.49 -18.03 7.58
C VAL A 193 -1.48 -19.38 6.89
N GLN A 194 -2.28 -19.53 5.82
CA GLN A 194 -2.35 -20.73 4.98
C GLN A 194 -2.25 -20.30 3.51
N PRO A 195 -1.05 -20.24 2.94
CA PRO A 195 -0.85 -19.82 1.56
C PRO A 195 -0.94 -20.99 0.60
N GLN A 196 -1.52 -20.72 -0.58
CA GLN A 196 -1.43 -21.55 -1.77
C GLN A 196 -0.87 -20.67 -2.89
N LEU A 197 0.35 -20.93 -3.30
CA LEU A 197 1.05 -20.14 -4.31
C LEU A 197 1.32 -20.96 -5.56
N SER A 198 1.33 -20.32 -6.73
CA SER A 198 1.74 -20.92 -8.00
C SER A 198 2.45 -19.89 -8.86
N ASN A 199 3.31 -20.38 -9.73
CA ASN A 199 3.95 -19.63 -10.79
C ASN A 199 3.62 -20.26 -12.13
N ALA A 200 2.66 -19.68 -12.85
CA ALA A 200 2.19 -20.22 -14.14
C ALA A 200 2.93 -19.60 -15.33
N VAL A 201 3.35 -18.35 -15.25
CA VAL A 201 3.94 -17.55 -16.33
C VAL A 201 5.24 -16.88 -15.90
N ALA A 202 5.33 -16.42 -14.65
CA ALA A 202 6.50 -15.71 -14.12
C ALA A 202 7.49 -16.64 -13.42
N GLU A 203 8.71 -16.14 -13.17
CA GLU A 203 9.72 -16.84 -12.33
C GLU A 203 9.32 -16.84 -10.84
N ARG A 204 8.60 -15.81 -10.39
CA ARG A 204 8.02 -15.70 -9.05
C ARG A 204 6.55 -16.07 -9.09
N GLU A 205 5.94 -16.20 -7.91
CA GLU A 205 4.50 -16.48 -7.81
C GLU A 205 3.69 -15.39 -8.52
N ASP A 206 2.82 -15.80 -9.43
CA ASP A 206 1.89 -14.97 -10.19
C ASP A 206 0.41 -15.26 -9.85
N ILE A 207 0.20 -16.27 -8.98
CA ILE A 207 -1.07 -16.62 -8.36
C ILE A 207 -0.85 -16.81 -6.87
N ALA A 208 -1.70 -16.22 -6.04
CA ALA A 208 -1.74 -16.49 -4.61
C ALA A 208 -3.20 -16.55 -4.10
N LEU A 209 -3.52 -17.64 -3.41
CA LEU A 209 -4.71 -17.81 -2.60
C LEU A 209 -4.25 -17.88 -1.15
N LEU A 210 -4.56 -16.86 -0.36
CA LEU A 210 -4.07 -16.73 0.99
C LEU A 210 -5.25 -16.79 1.96
N GLN A 211 -5.19 -17.62 2.98
CA GLN A 211 -6.19 -17.70 4.04
C GLN A 211 -5.56 -17.28 5.36
N PHE A 212 -6.34 -16.58 6.17
CA PHE A 212 -5.89 -16.00 7.43
C PHE A 212 -6.93 -16.18 8.53
N ARG A 213 -6.44 -16.24 9.77
CA ARG A 213 -7.24 -16.04 10.99
C ARG A 213 -6.63 -14.91 11.78
N THR A 214 -7.46 -13.96 12.21
CA THR A 214 -7.02 -12.91 13.14
C THR A 214 -7.11 -13.36 14.59
N ALA A 215 -6.45 -12.64 15.49
CA ALA A 215 -6.51 -12.89 16.92
C ALA A 215 -7.94 -12.70 17.48
N SER A 216 -8.76 -11.84 16.87
CA SER A 216 -10.20 -11.70 17.20
C SER A 216 -11.08 -12.82 16.63
N GLY A 217 -10.49 -13.78 15.88
CA GLY A 217 -11.22 -14.91 15.31
C GLY A 217 -11.80 -14.69 13.91
N VAL A 218 -11.66 -13.50 13.32
CA VAL A 218 -12.13 -13.21 11.96
C VAL A 218 -11.40 -14.09 10.95
N LEU A 219 -12.15 -14.71 10.04
CA LEU A 219 -11.58 -15.44 8.91
C LEU A 219 -11.41 -14.50 7.72
N ALA A 220 -10.23 -14.50 7.12
CA ALA A 220 -10.01 -13.68 5.94
C ALA A 220 -9.34 -14.46 4.82
N HIS A 221 -9.57 -14.04 3.56
CA HIS A 221 -8.83 -14.58 2.44
C HIS A 221 -8.54 -13.51 1.39
N ILE A 222 -7.43 -13.72 0.69
CA ILE A 222 -7.01 -12.92 -0.47
C ILE A 222 -6.90 -13.85 -1.68
N ASN A 223 -7.52 -13.44 -2.79
CA ASN A 223 -7.30 -14.01 -4.11
C ASN A 223 -6.58 -12.96 -4.97
N THR A 224 -5.34 -13.22 -5.33
CA THR A 224 -4.55 -12.30 -6.13
C THR A 224 -3.79 -13.02 -7.25
N ASN A 225 -3.75 -12.40 -8.43
CA ASN A 225 -2.97 -12.89 -9.57
C ASN A 225 -2.70 -11.80 -10.62
N TRP A 226 -1.77 -12.11 -11.53
CA TRP A 226 -1.48 -11.31 -12.73
C TRP A 226 -1.93 -12.00 -14.03
N LEU A 227 -2.97 -12.82 -13.97
CA LEU A 227 -3.38 -13.66 -15.11
C LEU A 227 -4.73 -13.28 -15.70
N THR A 228 -5.39 -12.25 -15.17
CA THR A 228 -6.67 -11.78 -15.73
C THR A 228 -6.45 -10.69 -16.76
N PRO A 229 -7.24 -10.64 -17.86
CA PRO A 229 -7.11 -9.62 -18.90
C PRO A 229 -7.63 -8.25 -18.46
N PHE A 230 -8.27 -8.15 -17.31
CA PHE A 230 -8.83 -6.93 -16.72
C PHE A 230 -8.41 -6.81 -15.26
N LYS A 231 -8.45 -5.59 -14.72
CA LYS A 231 -8.26 -5.35 -13.30
C LYS A 231 -9.58 -5.50 -12.55
N ALA A 232 -9.54 -6.21 -11.42
CA ALA A 232 -10.62 -6.21 -10.44
C ALA A 232 -10.05 -6.08 -9.03
N ARG A 233 -10.71 -5.25 -8.20
CA ARG A 233 -10.32 -5.01 -6.81
C ARG A 233 -11.56 -4.89 -5.97
N HIS A 234 -11.88 -5.93 -5.21
CA HIS A 234 -13.09 -6.01 -4.40
C HIS A 234 -12.77 -6.37 -2.96
N ILE A 235 -13.51 -5.78 -2.05
CA ILE A 235 -13.54 -6.17 -0.63
C ILE A 235 -14.97 -6.55 -0.29
N HIS A 236 -15.14 -7.71 0.32
CA HIS A 236 -16.39 -8.20 0.86
C HIS A 236 -16.22 -8.43 2.36
N VAL A 237 -17.08 -7.84 3.16
CA VAL A 237 -17.06 -8.02 4.61
C VAL A 237 -18.42 -8.53 5.06
N ALA A 238 -18.41 -9.71 5.70
CA ALA A 238 -19.58 -10.24 6.38
C ALA A 238 -19.47 -9.89 7.86
N THR A 239 -20.50 -9.27 8.40
CA THR A 239 -20.71 -9.08 9.83
C THR A 239 -21.90 -9.91 10.27
N ARG A 240 -22.24 -9.90 11.56
CA ARG A 240 -23.43 -10.60 12.06
C ARG A 240 -24.69 -10.07 11.41
N ASP A 241 -24.78 -8.77 11.15
CA ASP A 241 -26.04 -8.09 10.76
C ASP A 241 -25.99 -7.49 9.35
N LYS A 242 -24.80 -7.47 8.72
CA LYS A 242 -24.59 -6.80 7.43
C LYS A 242 -23.64 -7.60 6.53
N TYR A 243 -23.78 -7.35 5.23
CA TYR A 243 -22.79 -7.72 4.22
C TYR A 243 -22.41 -6.47 3.43
N VAL A 244 -21.13 -6.11 3.45
CA VAL A 244 -20.64 -4.90 2.79
C VAL A 244 -19.74 -5.30 1.62
N ILE A 245 -20.02 -4.71 0.46
CA ILE A 245 -19.26 -4.94 -0.79
C ILE A 245 -18.64 -3.63 -1.21
N GLY A 246 -17.32 -3.60 -1.36
CA GLY A 246 -16.57 -2.47 -1.90
C GLY A 246 -15.89 -2.82 -3.23
N ASP A 247 -16.16 -2.07 -4.28
CA ASP A 247 -15.35 -2.04 -5.50
C ASP A 247 -14.38 -0.85 -5.42
N LEU A 248 -13.08 -1.16 -5.35
CA LEU A 248 -12.02 -0.16 -5.12
C LEU A 248 -11.63 0.58 -6.40
N ILE A 249 -12.00 0.05 -7.57
CA ILE A 249 -11.73 0.68 -8.87
C ILE A 249 -12.84 1.68 -9.20
N THR A 250 -14.09 1.22 -9.17
CA THR A 250 -15.25 2.05 -9.47
C THR A 250 -15.65 2.96 -8.32
N ARG A 251 -15.09 2.71 -7.12
CA ARG A 251 -15.39 3.43 -5.88
C ARG A 251 -16.86 3.35 -5.51
N GLN A 252 -17.41 2.16 -5.59
CA GLN A 252 -18.78 1.87 -5.17
C GLN A 252 -18.77 1.02 -3.91
N VAL A 253 -19.60 1.36 -2.96
CA VAL A 253 -19.81 0.57 -1.74
C VAL A 253 -21.28 0.30 -1.57
N THR A 254 -21.62 -0.97 -1.40
CA THR A 254 -22.99 -1.45 -1.20
C THR A 254 -23.08 -2.17 0.14
N GLU A 255 -24.08 -1.81 0.94
CA GLU A 255 -24.42 -2.48 2.19
C GLU A 255 -25.73 -3.26 2.01
N CYS A 256 -25.72 -4.53 2.38
CA CYS A 256 -26.90 -5.38 2.51
C CYS A 256 -27.15 -5.64 3.99
N SER A 257 -28.37 -5.40 4.48
CA SER A 257 -28.70 -5.52 5.90
C SER A 257 -30.18 -5.85 6.10
N GLY A 258 -30.61 -6.06 7.35
CA GLY A 258 -32.03 -6.28 7.70
C GLY A 258 -32.58 -7.57 7.11
N TYR A 259 -31.81 -8.67 7.22
CA TYR A 259 -32.21 -10.01 6.76
C TYR A 259 -33.50 -10.48 7.46
N ARG A 260 -34.44 -11.03 6.68
CA ARG A 260 -35.69 -11.56 7.17
C ARG A 260 -35.83 -13.05 6.86
N PRO A 261 -36.69 -13.77 7.62
CA PRO A 261 -36.92 -15.20 7.40
C PRO A 261 -37.43 -15.57 5.99
N ASP A 262 -38.10 -14.63 5.31
CA ASP A 262 -38.61 -14.79 3.94
C ASP A 262 -37.52 -14.62 2.87
N GLY A 263 -36.27 -14.37 3.28
CA GLY A 263 -35.11 -14.15 2.41
C GLY A 263 -34.99 -12.71 1.90
N SER A 264 -35.88 -11.81 2.27
CA SER A 264 -35.76 -10.40 1.91
C SER A 264 -34.69 -9.69 2.75
N TYR A 265 -34.06 -8.66 2.16
CA TYR A 265 -33.09 -7.78 2.82
C TYR A 265 -33.14 -6.38 2.22
N SER A 266 -32.55 -5.44 2.90
CA SER A 266 -32.38 -4.08 2.42
C SER A 266 -31.02 -3.95 1.76
N MET A 267 -30.95 -3.28 0.60
CA MET A 267 -29.70 -2.93 -0.08
C MET A 267 -29.62 -1.41 -0.25
N ARG A 268 -28.48 -0.83 0.08
CA ARG A 268 -28.21 0.59 -0.14
C ARG A 268 -26.80 0.84 -0.66
N HIS A 269 -26.65 1.81 -1.53
CA HIS A 269 -25.35 2.32 -1.94
C HIS A 269 -24.91 3.39 -0.94
N LEU A 270 -23.67 3.24 -0.45
CA LEU A 270 -23.08 4.20 0.48
C LEU A 270 -22.33 5.29 -0.31
N PRO A 271 -22.40 6.55 0.13
CA PRO A 271 -21.67 7.63 -0.52
C PRO A 271 -20.16 7.42 -0.34
N VAL A 272 -19.41 7.50 -1.44
CA VAL A 272 -17.95 7.39 -1.47
C VAL A 272 -17.37 8.69 -1.98
N GLY A 273 -16.37 9.21 -1.28
CA GLY A 273 -15.66 10.41 -1.74
C GLY A 273 -14.84 10.18 -2.99
N HIS A 274 -14.39 11.27 -3.62
CA HIS A 274 -13.67 11.23 -4.90
C HIS A 274 -12.22 11.72 -4.82
N THR A 275 -11.74 12.10 -3.63
CA THR A 275 -10.35 12.56 -3.46
C THR A 275 -9.37 11.44 -3.82
N GLU A 276 -8.31 11.79 -4.50
CA GLU A 276 -7.25 10.85 -4.88
C GLU A 276 -6.61 10.23 -3.62
N PRO A 277 -6.50 8.88 -3.51
CA PRO A 277 -5.92 8.21 -2.35
C PRO A 277 -4.52 8.71 -1.99
N LEU A 278 -3.66 8.90 -2.99
CA LEU A 278 -2.29 9.37 -2.80
C LEU A 278 -2.24 10.79 -2.19
N ARG A 279 -3.20 11.65 -2.53
CA ARG A 279 -3.36 12.98 -1.92
C ARG A 279 -3.72 12.88 -0.43
N LEU A 280 -4.62 11.96 -0.09
CA LEU A 280 -5.01 11.73 1.30
C LEU A 280 -3.86 11.15 2.13
N GLU A 281 -3.08 10.23 1.55
CA GLU A 281 -1.88 9.67 2.17
C GLU A 281 -0.85 10.76 2.46
N LEU A 282 -0.49 11.57 1.47
CA LEU A 282 0.47 12.67 1.62
C LEU A 282 -0.03 13.74 2.62
N ASN A 283 -1.33 14.06 2.60
CA ASN A 283 -1.91 14.95 3.62
C ASN A 283 -1.83 14.34 5.02
N SER A 284 -2.01 13.01 5.17
CA SER A 284 -1.82 12.32 6.45
C SER A 284 -0.37 12.42 6.94
N PHE A 285 0.60 12.22 6.04
CA PHE A 285 2.01 12.39 6.35
C PHE A 285 2.32 13.83 6.78
N LEU A 286 1.96 14.82 5.97
CA LEU A 286 2.18 16.24 6.29
C LEU A 286 1.51 16.65 7.61
N LYS A 287 0.32 16.12 7.91
CA LYS A 287 -0.36 16.36 9.19
C LYS A 287 0.44 15.79 10.35
N ALA A 288 1.01 14.60 10.22
CA ALA A 288 1.87 14.02 11.27
C ALA A 288 3.16 14.81 11.51
N LEU A 289 3.65 15.58 10.50
CA LEU A 289 4.81 16.46 10.66
C LEU A 289 4.49 17.82 11.30
N THR A 290 3.23 18.25 11.23
CA THR A 290 2.81 19.61 11.65
C THR A 290 1.95 19.61 12.90
N SER A 291 1.65 18.45 13.46
CA SER A 291 0.84 18.26 14.67
C SER A 291 1.27 16.96 15.37
N ASP A 292 0.76 16.74 16.59
CA ASP A 292 0.99 15.49 17.35
C ASP A 292 0.17 14.29 16.82
N ALA A 293 -0.28 14.34 15.56
CA ALA A 293 -1.05 13.24 14.96
C ALA A 293 -0.14 12.06 14.63
N THR A 294 -0.62 10.86 14.93
CA THR A 294 0.03 9.63 14.49
C THR A 294 -0.04 9.51 12.97
N PRO A 295 1.03 9.06 12.28
CA PRO A 295 0.99 8.75 10.86
C PRO A 295 -0.14 7.76 10.52
N GLY A 296 -0.76 7.92 9.36
CA GLY A 296 -1.88 7.06 8.93
C GLY A 296 -1.50 5.60 8.75
N VAL A 297 -0.20 5.32 8.52
CA VAL A 297 0.42 3.98 8.55
C VAL A 297 1.77 4.11 9.23
N THR A 298 1.92 3.52 10.39
CA THR A 298 3.19 3.55 11.14
C THR A 298 4.23 2.60 10.53
N GLY A 299 5.50 2.82 10.86
CA GLY A 299 6.56 1.90 10.49
C GLY A 299 6.33 0.47 10.98
N ASP A 300 5.85 0.32 12.23
CA ASP A 300 5.54 -1.00 12.81
C ASP A 300 4.46 -1.73 12.03
N GLU A 301 3.40 -1.04 11.60
CA GLU A 301 2.35 -1.63 10.76
C GLU A 301 2.90 -2.10 9.42
N GLY A 302 3.78 -1.31 8.79
CA GLY A 302 4.48 -1.70 7.56
C GLY A 302 5.36 -2.94 7.74
N VAL A 303 6.10 -3.01 8.85
CA VAL A 303 6.93 -4.19 9.21
C VAL A 303 6.07 -5.43 9.40
N ILE A 304 4.96 -5.33 10.15
CA ILE A 304 4.08 -6.47 10.40
C ILE A 304 3.45 -6.96 9.09
N SER A 305 3.00 -6.06 8.22
CA SER A 305 2.42 -6.42 6.92
C SER A 305 3.45 -7.14 6.03
N LEU A 306 4.70 -6.69 6.03
CA LEU A 306 5.80 -7.35 5.33
C LEU A 306 6.12 -8.72 5.95
N ASP A 307 6.19 -8.84 7.27
CA ASP A 307 6.46 -10.12 7.97
C ASP A 307 5.40 -11.18 7.62
N ILE A 308 4.12 -10.81 7.62
CA ILE A 308 3.03 -11.70 7.23
C ILE A 308 3.17 -12.12 5.75
N ALA A 309 3.49 -11.19 4.86
CA ALA A 309 3.73 -11.50 3.45
C ALA A 309 4.90 -12.47 3.27
N MET A 310 6.00 -12.29 4.01
CA MET A 310 7.15 -13.21 4.00
C MET A 310 6.80 -14.58 4.57
N ARG A 311 5.97 -14.66 5.61
CA ARG A 311 5.43 -15.93 6.12
C ARG A 311 4.58 -16.66 5.07
N CYS A 312 3.79 -15.95 4.27
CA CYS A 312 3.05 -16.53 3.16
C CYS A 312 4.00 -17.16 2.13
N LEU A 313 5.10 -16.48 1.79
CA LEU A 313 6.12 -17.01 0.86
C LEU A 313 6.83 -18.24 1.42
N ALA A 314 7.21 -18.22 2.71
CA ALA A 314 7.89 -19.33 3.38
C ALA A 314 7.00 -20.58 3.52
N GLY A 315 5.71 -20.42 3.80
CA GLY A 315 4.78 -21.52 3.99
C GLY A 315 4.41 -22.29 2.71
N SER A 316 4.71 -21.72 1.54
CA SER A 316 4.43 -22.35 0.24
C SER A 316 5.47 -23.39 -0.20
N SER A 317 6.65 -23.36 0.39
CA SER A 317 7.79 -24.20 -0.04
C SER A 317 7.62 -25.70 0.26
N ALA A 318 6.57 -26.11 0.98
CA ALA A 318 6.40 -27.50 1.42
C ALA A 318 5.54 -28.38 0.50
N ASN A 319 4.75 -27.86 -0.48
CA ASN A 319 3.75 -28.69 -1.18
C ASN A 319 3.34 -28.25 -2.60
N ALA A 320 4.20 -27.69 -3.41
CA ALA A 320 3.85 -27.42 -4.81
C ALA A 320 4.35 -28.58 -5.72
N PRO A 321 3.49 -29.54 -6.15
CA PRO A 321 3.79 -30.26 -7.37
C PRO A 321 3.79 -29.24 -8.51
N ALA A 322 4.83 -29.27 -9.36
CA ALA A 322 4.89 -28.46 -10.57
C ALA A 322 3.55 -28.58 -11.31
N VAL A 323 2.91 -27.47 -11.63
CA VAL A 323 1.71 -27.45 -12.49
C VAL A 323 2.13 -28.11 -13.79
N ALA A 324 1.55 -29.27 -14.08
CA ALA A 324 1.83 -30.02 -15.28
C ALA A 324 1.63 -29.11 -16.50
N ASP A 325 2.62 -29.12 -17.35
CA ASP A 325 2.84 -28.34 -18.56
C ASP A 325 1.54 -28.01 -19.35
N PHE A 326 0.89 -26.89 -18.98
CA PHE A 326 -0.28 -26.36 -19.70
C PHE A 326 0.07 -25.94 -21.13
N ALA A 327 1.35 -25.74 -21.44
CA ALA A 327 1.85 -25.47 -22.79
C ALA A 327 1.68 -26.71 -23.68
N ALA A 328 1.87 -27.92 -23.15
CA ALA A 328 1.67 -29.18 -23.89
C ALA A 328 0.18 -29.46 -24.16
N ALA A 329 -0.74 -28.99 -23.31
CA ALA A 329 -2.18 -29.17 -23.52
C ALA A 329 -2.76 -28.23 -24.60
N LYS A 330 -2.21 -27.04 -24.79
CA LYS A 330 -2.60 -26.12 -25.87
C LYS A 330 -2.17 -26.61 -27.26
N ALA A 331 -1.02 -27.27 -27.35
CA ALA A 331 -0.55 -27.83 -28.63
C ALA A 331 -1.39 -29.01 -29.14
N ARG A 332 -2.17 -29.68 -28.28
CA ARG A 332 -3.06 -30.81 -28.67
C ARG A 332 -4.46 -30.39 -29.12
N LYS A 333 -4.86 -29.11 -28.93
CA LYS A 333 -6.19 -28.61 -29.37
C LYS A 333 -6.18 -27.83 -30.68
N VAL A 334 -5.03 -27.75 -31.37
CA VAL A 334 -4.86 -27.06 -32.67
C VAL A 334 -4.41 -28.08 -33.74
N ARG A 335 -4.79 -29.36 -33.61
CA ARG A 335 -4.69 -30.33 -34.70
C ARG A 335 -6.06 -30.94 -34.96
#